data_c8e68182744c3fc0826b58bdb9aa171b
#
_entry.id   c8e68182744c3fc0826b58bdb9aa171b
#
_cell.length_a   1.000
_cell.length_b   1.000
_cell.length_c   1.000
_cell.angle_alpha   90.00
_cell.angle_beta   90.00
_cell.angle_gamma   90.00
#
_symmetry.space_group_name_H-M   'P 1'
#
loop_
_entity.id
_entity.type
_entity.pdbx_description
1 polymer ?
#
loop_
_entity_poly.entity_id
_entity_poly.type
_entity_poly.pdbx_seq_one_letter_code
_entity_poly.pdbx_strand_id
1 'polypeptide(L)'
;VRRRRMNERNLLAVSIKHTEYRWRFGMPCVLWGRRTKDDEKRSFGGYTLYPNNAEIYSLTEWQKSEYGNGGICKVDEPVKMEIGFCKKWHKFDTVLIRYEDYITYCRAAGLKEEQHEND
;
A
#
# COMPACT_ATOMS: atom_id res chain seq x y z
N VAL A 1 4.34 -7.43 -21.83
CA VAL A 1 4.74 -6.34 -20.92
C VAL A 1 3.68 -6.07 -19.87
N ARG A 2 2.42 -5.93 -20.25
CA ARG A 2 1.31 -5.74 -19.29
C ARG A 2 1.16 -6.91 -18.33
N ARG A 3 1.25 -8.15 -18.82
CA ARG A 3 1.17 -9.36 -17.98
C ARG A 3 2.28 -9.39 -16.94
N ARG A 4 3.49 -9.01 -17.33
CA ARG A 4 4.63 -8.93 -16.44
C ARG A 4 4.37 -7.96 -15.29
N ARG A 5 3.88 -6.75 -15.63
CA ARG A 5 3.56 -5.72 -14.63
C ARG A 5 2.48 -6.16 -13.67
N MET A 6 1.45 -6.86 -14.18
CA MET A 6 0.36 -7.35 -13.34
C MET A 6 0.80 -8.43 -12.38
N ASN A 7 1.85 -9.16 -12.70
CA ASN A 7 2.38 -10.25 -11.87
C ASN A 7 3.53 -9.82 -10.97
N GLU A 8 4.06 -8.62 -11.15
CA GLU A 8 5.12 -8.11 -10.29
C GLU A 8 4.55 -7.66 -8.95
N ARG A 9 5.19 -8.10 -7.85
CA ARG A 9 4.85 -7.69 -6.49
C ARG A 9 5.50 -6.35 -6.17
N ASN A 10 4.87 -5.29 -6.62
CA ASN A 10 5.38 -3.93 -6.44
C ASN A 10 4.33 -2.97 -5.88
N LEU A 11 3.23 -3.49 -5.34
CA LEU A 11 2.14 -2.67 -4.84
C LEU A 11 2.01 -2.79 -3.33
N LEU A 12 1.78 -1.65 -2.69
CA LEU A 12 1.36 -1.56 -1.30
C LEU A 12 -0.13 -1.30 -1.27
N ALA A 13 -0.81 -1.80 -0.23
CA ALA A 13 -2.22 -1.51 -0.01
C ALA A 13 -2.33 -0.48 1.11
N VAL A 14 -2.83 0.70 0.80
CA VAL A 14 -3.01 1.80 1.75
C VAL A 14 -4.42 1.77 2.29
N SER A 15 -4.55 1.71 3.62
CA SER A 15 -5.83 1.84 4.27
C SER A 15 -6.23 3.32 4.32
N ILE A 16 -7.09 3.74 3.41
CA ILE A 16 -7.54 5.14 3.34
C ILE A 16 -8.30 5.51 4.62
N LYS A 17 -9.18 4.63 5.05
CA LYS A 17 -10.00 4.85 6.24
C LYS A 17 -9.16 5.10 7.49
N HIS A 18 -8.09 4.33 7.69
CA HIS A 18 -7.20 4.49 8.84
C HIS A 18 -6.22 5.65 8.67
N THR A 19 -5.89 6.01 7.46
CA THR A 19 -4.96 7.10 7.15
C THR A 19 -5.67 8.45 7.16
N GLU A 20 -6.92 8.50 6.72
CA GLU A 20 -7.69 9.72 6.48
C GLU A 20 -7.68 10.69 7.65
N TYR A 21 -7.87 10.22 8.86
CA TYR A 21 -7.90 11.05 10.05
C TYR A 21 -6.55 11.68 10.40
N ARG A 22 -5.48 11.15 9.84
CA ARG A 22 -4.11 11.51 10.17
C ARG A 22 -3.37 12.10 8.98
N TRP A 23 -4.03 12.15 7.83
CA TRP A 23 -3.34 12.52 6.60
C TRP A 23 -2.94 13.99 6.60
N ARG A 24 -1.64 14.18 6.39
CA ARG A 24 -1.04 15.49 6.09
C ARG A 24 0.23 15.17 5.34
N PHE A 25 0.69 16.06 4.47
CA PHE A 25 1.98 15.85 3.84
C PHE A 25 3.06 15.69 4.91
N GLY A 26 3.87 14.67 4.78
CA GLY A 26 4.90 14.34 5.77
C GLY A 26 4.45 13.35 6.84
N MET A 27 3.22 12.86 6.78
CA MET A 27 2.72 11.84 7.70
C MET A 27 2.72 10.47 7.04
N PRO A 28 2.99 9.40 7.80
CA PRO A 28 2.96 8.05 7.24
C PRO A 28 1.53 7.59 6.97
N CYS A 29 1.36 6.81 5.91
CA CYS A 29 0.10 6.12 5.64
C CYS A 29 0.06 4.81 6.40
N VAL A 30 -1.16 4.33 6.68
CA VAL A 30 -1.37 3.01 7.26
C VAL A 30 -1.43 1.99 6.12
N LEU A 31 -0.53 1.03 6.16
CA LEU A 31 -0.35 0.03 5.11
C LEU A 31 -0.80 -1.34 5.61
N TRP A 32 -1.30 -2.16 4.69
CA TRP A 32 -1.82 -3.50 4.98
C TRP A 32 -0.74 -4.56 5.03
N GLY A 33 -0.97 -5.55 5.89
CA GLY A 33 -0.21 -6.77 5.91
C GLY A 33 1.18 -6.62 6.50
N ARG A 34 1.88 -7.74 6.53
CA ARG A 34 3.30 -7.76 6.92
C ARG A 34 4.08 -8.48 5.84
N ARG A 35 5.30 -8.04 5.63
CA ARG A 35 6.15 -8.58 4.58
C ARG A 35 6.38 -10.07 4.80
N THR A 36 6.07 -10.86 3.79
CA THR A 36 6.34 -12.30 3.76
C THR A 36 7.42 -12.58 2.72
N LYS A 37 7.89 -13.83 2.71
CA LYS A 37 8.87 -14.28 1.72
C LYS A 37 8.17 -14.52 0.37
N ASP A 38 8.95 -14.55 -0.71
CA ASP A 38 8.41 -14.70 -2.05
C ASP A 38 7.65 -16.01 -2.26
N ASP A 39 8.04 -17.08 -1.54
CA ASP A 39 7.42 -18.40 -1.65
C ASP A 39 6.24 -18.61 -0.69
N GLU A 40 5.93 -17.63 0.13
CA GLU A 40 4.83 -17.70 1.06
C GLU A 40 3.55 -17.07 0.49
N LYS A 41 2.42 -17.42 1.08
CA LYS A 41 1.15 -16.77 0.75
C LYS A 41 1.19 -15.31 1.22
N ARG A 42 0.54 -14.44 0.44
CA ARG A 42 0.45 -13.03 0.80
C ARG A 42 -0.33 -12.84 2.10
N SER A 43 0.18 -11.95 2.94
CA SER A 43 -0.48 -11.54 4.17
C SER A 43 -1.49 -10.43 3.87
N PHE A 44 -2.72 -10.57 4.35
CA PHE A 44 -3.74 -9.52 4.25
C PHE A 44 -4.16 -9.00 5.62
N GLY A 45 -3.54 -9.51 6.70
CA GLY A 45 -3.88 -9.11 8.05
C GLY A 45 -2.84 -8.18 8.66
N GLY A 46 -3.31 -7.30 9.54
CA GLY A 46 -2.44 -6.38 10.25
C GLY A 46 -2.15 -5.09 9.47
N TYR A 47 -1.60 -4.12 10.18
CA TYR A 47 -1.26 -2.82 9.63
C TYR A 47 0.12 -2.40 10.09
N THR A 48 0.80 -1.61 9.28
CA THR A 48 2.08 -1.02 9.65
C THR A 48 2.22 0.37 9.01
N LEU A 49 3.10 1.18 9.57
CA LEU A 49 3.43 2.49 9.03
C LEU A 49 4.70 2.46 8.16
N TYR A 50 5.33 1.30 8.04
CA TYR A 50 6.64 1.15 7.41
C TYR A 50 6.52 0.34 6.12
N PRO A 51 6.86 0.93 4.95
CA PRO A 51 6.67 0.23 3.68
C PRO A 51 7.49 -1.05 3.54
N ASN A 52 8.67 -1.12 4.17
CA ASN A 52 9.49 -2.32 4.11
C ASN A 52 9.01 -3.45 5.03
N ASN A 53 8.09 -3.14 5.95
CA ASN A 53 7.46 -4.14 6.81
C ASN A 53 6.07 -4.54 6.31
N ALA A 54 5.48 -3.75 5.43
CA ALA A 54 4.18 -4.04 4.84
C ALA A 54 4.29 -5.11 3.76
N GLU A 55 3.19 -5.80 3.53
CA GLU A 55 3.15 -6.78 2.45
C GLU A 55 3.13 -6.08 1.10
N ILE A 56 3.74 -6.72 0.12
CA ILE A 56 3.70 -6.28 -1.28
C ILE A 56 2.87 -7.28 -2.08
N TYR A 57 2.10 -6.75 -3.01
CA TYR A 57 1.18 -7.53 -3.83
C TYR A 57 1.44 -7.27 -5.28
N SER A 58 1.16 -8.27 -6.12
CA SER A 58 0.96 -8.00 -7.54
C SER A 58 -0.51 -7.61 -7.73
N LEU A 59 -0.79 -6.91 -8.82
CA LEU A 59 -2.17 -6.55 -9.13
C LEU A 59 -3.04 -7.79 -9.29
N THR A 60 -2.51 -8.83 -9.94
CA THR A 60 -3.20 -10.10 -10.13
C THR A 60 -3.55 -10.76 -8.80
N GLU A 61 -2.59 -10.81 -7.85
CA GLU A 61 -2.84 -11.39 -6.53
C GLU A 61 -3.92 -10.63 -5.78
N TRP A 62 -3.88 -9.31 -5.84
CA TRP A 62 -4.88 -8.48 -5.18
C TRP A 62 -6.27 -8.68 -5.75
N GLN A 63 -6.38 -8.67 -7.08
CA GLN A 63 -7.67 -8.86 -7.76
C GLN A 63 -8.28 -10.23 -7.51
N LYS A 64 -7.46 -11.26 -7.35
CA LYS A 64 -7.92 -12.62 -7.04
C LYS A 64 -8.28 -12.82 -5.58
N SER A 65 -7.87 -11.92 -4.71
CA SER A 65 -8.20 -12.00 -3.28
C SER A 65 -9.65 -11.61 -3.05
N GLU A 66 -10.17 -11.94 -1.87
CA GLU A 66 -11.51 -11.52 -1.48
C GLU A 66 -11.64 -10.00 -1.40
N TYR A 67 -10.53 -9.30 -1.15
CA TYR A 67 -10.52 -7.84 -1.05
C TYR A 67 -10.64 -7.17 -2.41
N GLY A 68 -10.08 -7.77 -3.44
CA GLY A 68 -10.23 -7.29 -4.81
C GLY A 68 -11.64 -7.45 -5.34
N ASN A 69 -12.34 -8.50 -4.92
CA ASN A 69 -13.69 -8.79 -5.36
C ASN A 69 -14.76 -8.20 -4.43
N GLY A 70 -14.41 -7.91 -3.20
CA GLY A 70 -15.33 -7.44 -2.18
C GLY A 70 -15.72 -5.97 -2.24
N GLY A 71 -15.22 -5.23 -3.22
CA GLY A 71 -15.53 -3.83 -3.40
C GLY A 71 -14.76 -2.87 -2.53
N ILE A 72 -13.77 -3.34 -1.80
CA ILE A 72 -12.94 -2.50 -0.94
C ILE A 72 -12.02 -1.62 -1.77
N CYS A 73 -11.42 -2.20 -2.80
CA CYS A 73 -10.56 -1.47 -3.71
C CYS A 73 -10.87 -1.93 -5.13
N LYS A 74 -11.36 -1.02 -5.94
CA LYS A 74 -11.69 -1.29 -7.35
C LYS A 74 -10.80 -0.50 -8.28
N VAL A 75 -9.63 -0.13 -7.81
CA VAL A 75 -8.67 0.60 -8.62
C VAL A 75 -7.93 -0.38 -9.50
N ASP A 76 -8.10 -0.25 -10.79
CA ASP A 76 -7.45 -1.15 -11.76
C ASP A 76 -5.95 -0.88 -11.87
N GLU A 77 -5.52 0.32 -11.58
CA GLU A 77 -4.12 0.71 -11.65
C GLU A 77 -3.69 1.41 -10.35
N PRO A 78 -2.41 1.27 -9.98
CA PRO A 78 -1.87 1.96 -8.82
C PRO A 78 -1.95 3.48 -9.01
N VAL A 79 -2.23 4.18 -7.94
CA VAL A 79 -2.24 5.65 -7.93
C VAL A 79 -0.91 6.18 -7.42
N LYS A 80 -0.59 7.39 -7.81
CA LYS A 80 0.61 8.07 -7.32
C LYS A 80 0.30 8.78 -6.02
N MET A 81 1.29 8.76 -5.13
CA MET A 81 1.20 9.49 -3.87
C MET A 81 1.39 10.99 -4.14
N GLU A 82 0.47 11.79 -3.64
CA GLU A 82 0.54 13.25 -3.77
C GLU A 82 -0.17 13.92 -2.58
N ILE A 83 0.05 15.22 -2.43
CA ILE A 83 -0.63 16.01 -1.40
C ILE A 83 -2.15 15.91 -1.64
N GLY A 84 -2.90 15.60 -0.57
CA GLY A 84 -4.34 15.43 -0.68
C GLY A 84 -4.80 14.06 -1.15
N PHE A 85 -3.89 13.11 -1.21
CA PHE A 85 -4.16 11.73 -1.63
C PHE A 85 -5.41 11.14 -0.95
N CYS A 86 -5.48 11.17 0.38
CA CYS A 86 -6.61 10.60 1.09
C CYS A 86 -7.92 11.35 0.83
N LYS A 87 -7.86 12.67 0.65
CA LYS A 87 -9.02 13.47 0.31
C LYS A 87 -9.56 13.08 -1.07
N LYS A 88 -8.69 12.86 -2.03
CA LYS A 88 -9.05 12.43 -3.38
C LYS A 88 -9.67 11.03 -3.40
N TRP A 89 -9.16 10.13 -2.56
CA TRP A 89 -9.53 8.72 -2.57
C TRP A 89 -10.39 8.31 -1.38
N HIS A 90 -10.97 9.26 -0.63
CA HIS A 90 -11.69 9.00 0.62
C HIS A 90 -12.90 8.05 0.49
N LYS A 91 -13.44 7.91 -0.71
CA LYS A 91 -14.58 7.01 -0.96
C LYS A 91 -14.17 5.54 -1.06
N PHE A 92 -12.89 5.25 -1.07
CA PHE A 92 -12.37 3.88 -1.06
C PHE A 92 -11.85 3.54 0.32
N ASP A 93 -12.07 2.30 0.75
CA ASP A 93 -11.49 1.81 2.01
C ASP A 93 -9.99 1.57 1.87
N THR A 94 -9.59 1.05 0.72
CA THR A 94 -8.19 0.71 0.44
C THR A 94 -7.84 1.09 -0.99
N VAL A 95 -6.63 1.58 -1.18
CA VAL A 95 -6.12 1.94 -2.50
C VAL A 95 -4.72 1.34 -2.67
N LEU A 96 -4.47 0.78 -3.84
CA LEU A 96 -3.15 0.27 -4.18
C LEU A 96 -2.26 1.41 -4.67
N ILE A 97 -1.01 1.40 -4.22
CA ILE A 97 0.00 2.37 -4.63
C ILE A 97 1.30 1.62 -4.94
N ARG A 98 2.02 2.07 -5.94
CA ARG A 98 3.33 1.49 -6.25
C ARG A 98 4.30 1.70 -5.09
N TYR A 99 5.01 0.65 -4.74
CA TYR A 99 6.02 0.70 -3.69
C TYR A 99 7.01 1.85 -3.94
N GLU A 100 7.50 1.98 -5.17
CA GLU A 100 8.46 3.02 -5.53
C GLU A 100 7.91 4.44 -5.33
N ASP A 101 6.64 4.65 -5.66
CA ASP A 101 5.99 5.95 -5.48
C ASP A 101 5.89 6.29 -3.99
N TYR A 102 5.55 5.31 -3.16
CA TYR A 102 5.46 5.53 -1.73
C TYR A 102 6.83 5.77 -1.09
N ILE A 103 7.87 5.07 -1.55
CA ILE A 103 9.24 5.28 -1.08
C ILE A 103 9.71 6.70 -1.42
N THR A 104 9.40 7.18 -2.61
CA THR A 104 9.71 8.57 -3.01
C THR A 104 9.05 9.56 -2.06
N TYR A 105 7.79 9.32 -1.72
CA TYR A 105 7.07 10.14 -0.75
C TYR A 105 7.74 10.10 0.63
N CYS A 106 8.09 8.91 1.12
CA CYS A 106 8.76 8.76 2.42
C CYS A 106 10.06 9.53 2.49
N ARG A 107 10.88 9.45 1.45
CA ARG A 107 12.17 10.15 1.40
C ARG A 107 11.99 11.66 1.37
N ALA A 108 11.02 12.13 0.60
CA ALA A 108 10.72 13.57 0.54
C ALA A 108 10.19 14.09 1.87
N ALA A 109 9.48 13.26 2.62
CA ALA A 109 8.87 13.63 3.90
C ALA A 109 9.74 13.31 5.12
N GLY A 110 10.88 12.64 4.93
CA GLY A 110 11.75 12.25 6.04
C GLY A 110 11.18 11.11 6.89
N LEU A 111 10.34 10.25 6.31
CA LEU A 111 9.71 9.13 7.02
C LEU A 111 10.59 7.90 6.96
N LYS A 112 10.50 7.07 8.00
CA LYS A 112 11.22 5.80 8.06
C LYS A 112 10.59 4.79 7.10
N GLU A 113 11.43 4.04 6.40
CA GLU A 113 10.99 3.02 5.46
C GLU A 113 10.80 1.65 6.11
N GLU A 114 11.46 1.40 7.25
CA GLU A 114 11.34 0.13 7.96
C GLU A 114 11.42 0.33 9.47
N GLN A 115 10.84 -0.61 10.19
CA GLN A 115 10.89 -0.65 11.64
C GLN A 115 12.11 -1.48 12.07
N HIS A 116 12.93 -0.93 12.93
CA HIS A 116 14.06 -1.63 13.54
C HIS A 116 13.67 -2.15 14.90
N GLU A 117 14.40 -3.16 15.40
CA GLU A 117 14.11 -3.79 16.70
C GLU A 117 14.05 -2.80 17.86
N ASN A 118 14.75 -1.69 17.76
CA ASN A 118 14.87 -0.69 18.83
C ASN A 118 13.87 0.46 18.66
N ASP A 119 13.01 0.38 17.68
CA ASP A 119 12.01 1.43 17.43
C ASP A 119 10.69 1.21 18.26
#